data_c272da608fe5ee162fb7fb10fe0fae33
#
_entry.id   c272da608fe5ee162fb7fb10fe0fae33
#
_cell.length_a   1.000
_cell.length_b   1.000
_cell.length_c   1.000
_cell.angle_alpha   90.00
_cell.angle_beta   90.00
_cell.angle_gamma   90.00
#
_symmetry.space_group_name_H-M   'P 1'
#
loop_
_entity.id
_entity.type
_entity.pdbx_description
1 polymer ?
#
loop_
_entity_poly.entity_id
_entity_poly.type
_entity_poly.pdbx_seq_one_letter_code
_entity_poly.pdbx_strand_id
1 'polypeptide(L)'
;MDLVLRDARVIDGTGGASYRADVTVEAGRISGIRRESDGGPRTPRPTGARVVDAAGLALAPGFIDMHAHSDLALLRDPDHSAKAAQGVTLEVIGQDGLSYAPVDDATLAQVRQAIAGWNGGGPDADDGVDFDWRTVGEYLDRLDHAFEGRGFDGGGIAVNAAYLVPQGTVRAGVVGWDDRPATEAERAAMERLVAESLEQGAVGMSSGLTYTPGMYADDAELTALCRVVARYGGYYCPHHRSYGAGALRAYEEMVALTGRAGCALHLAHATMNFGVNKGKAPELLALLDRALDAGADITLDTYPYTPGCTTLVAMLPSWASEGGPGAILERLRDDASAERIRYVLEEVGADGCHGVPIEWDTIEISGVTDPALAGHVGRTVAESAASAGEAPWTTARRLLIEDRLGPTILQHVGHEENVRAIMRHRIHTGGSDGILQGAKPHPRAYGTFPHYLGRYARDLGVLPLEECVAHLTGRPAARLGLRDRGLVRVGHRADLVLFDPDTVAAGSTFEAPRTLPVGIPYVLIDGRFVIEDGRRTDVLAGRSVRRGG
;
A
#
# COMPACT_ATOMS: atom_id res chain seq x y z
N MET A 1 29.82 4.73 0.37
CA MET A 1 30.76 3.94 -0.48
C MET A 1 30.69 4.51 -1.89
N ASP A 2 31.84 4.71 -2.53
CA ASP A 2 31.86 5.17 -3.92
C ASP A 2 31.73 3.97 -4.86
N LEU A 3 30.91 4.12 -5.92
CA LEU A 3 30.51 3.02 -6.78
C LEU A 3 30.49 3.47 -8.23
N VAL A 4 30.86 2.56 -9.14
CA VAL A 4 30.65 2.70 -10.59
C VAL A 4 29.82 1.52 -11.06
N LEU A 5 28.59 1.78 -11.54
CA LEU A 5 27.73 0.83 -12.23
C LEU A 5 28.06 0.94 -13.72
N ARG A 6 28.75 -0.08 -14.25
CA ARG A 6 29.35 -0.01 -15.59
C ARG A 6 28.48 -0.71 -16.62
N ASP A 7 28.32 -0.05 -17.79
CA ASP A 7 27.67 -0.61 -18.97
C ASP A 7 26.19 -1.00 -18.76
N ALA A 8 25.47 -0.25 -17.92
CA ALA A 8 24.06 -0.50 -17.64
C ALA A 8 23.15 0.01 -18.77
N ARG A 9 22.05 -0.70 -19.04
CA ARG A 9 20.90 -0.15 -19.76
C ARG A 9 20.10 0.74 -18.81
N VAL A 10 20.29 2.05 -18.85
CA VAL A 10 19.60 3.00 -17.97
C VAL A 10 18.18 3.24 -18.45
N ILE A 11 17.21 3.00 -17.56
CA ILE A 11 15.80 3.36 -17.69
C ILE A 11 15.56 4.42 -16.62
N ASP A 12 15.62 5.69 -16.99
CA ASP A 12 15.82 6.79 -16.05
C ASP A 12 14.61 7.23 -15.23
N GLY A 13 13.45 6.57 -15.39
CA GLY A 13 12.21 6.85 -14.67
C GLY A 13 11.34 7.94 -15.30
N THR A 14 11.75 8.53 -16.44
CA THR A 14 10.97 9.55 -17.15
C THR A 14 9.90 8.99 -18.10
N GLY A 15 10.00 7.68 -18.45
CA GLY A 15 9.23 7.05 -19.52
C GLY A 15 9.86 7.26 -20.91
N GLY A 16 10.98 7.99 -21.00
CA GLY A 16 11.76 8.15 -22.22
C GLY A 16 12.57 6.91 -22.58
N ALA A 17 13.09 6.86 -23.82
CA ALA A 17 13.87 5.72 -24.32
C ALA A 17 15.09 5.43 -23.42
N SER A 18 15.34 4.15 -23.16
CA SER A 18 16.53 3.69 -22.42
C SER A 18 17.82 3.92 -23.21
N TYR A 19 18.95 4.03 -22.50
CA TYR A 19 20.27 4.25 -23.10
C TYR A 19 21.34 3.52 -22.30
N ARG A 20 22.49 3.20 -22.94
CA ARG A 20 23.65 2.60 -22.26
C ARG A 20 24.52 3.68 -21.62
N ALA A 21 24.90 3.45 -20.36
CA ALA A 21 25.77 4.37 -19.63
C ALA A 21 26.55 3.67 -18.51
N ASP A 22 27.67 4.33 -18.11
CA ASP A 22 28.27 4.15 -16.81
C ASP A 22 27.64 5.17 -15.84
N VAL A 23 27.25 4.73 -14.64
CA VAL A 23 26.70 5.59 -13.60
C VAL A 23 27.62 5.56 -12.38
N THR A 24 28.04 6.75 -11.93
CA THR A 24 28.91 6.91 -10.77
C THR A 24 28.09 7.38 -9.57
N VAL A 25 28.33 6.76 -8.42
CA VAL A 25 27.72 7.12 -7.14
C VAL A 25 28.83 7.50 -6.17
N GLU A 26 28.69 8.67 -5.52
CA GLU A 26 29.58 9.19 -4.48
C GLU A 26 28.74 9.75 -3.33
N ALA A 27 29.10 9.45 -2.10
CA ALA A 27 28.41 9.90 -0.90
C ALA A 27 26.87 9.70 -0.95
N GLY A 28 26.43 8.54 -1.47
CA GLY A 28 25.00 8.20 -1.54
C GLY A 28 24.21 8.88 -2.67
N ARG A 29 24.87 9.65 -3.56
CA ARG A 29 24.23 10.35 -4.67
C ARG A 29 24.84 9.97 -6.01
N ILE A 30 24.04 10.07 -7.07
CA ILE A 30 24.51 9.94 -8.44
C ILE A 30 25.37 11.16 -8.77
N SER A 31 26.69 10.96 -8.90
CA SER A 31 27.66 12.01 -9.19
C SER A 31 27.93 12.18 -10.67
N GLY A 32 27.70 11.13 -11.49
CA GLY A 32 27.95 11.18 -12.92
C GLY A 32 27.15 10.13 -13.70
N ILE A 33 26.79 10.50 -14.92
CA ILE A 33 26.18 9.60 -15.92
C ILE A 33 26.92 9.84 -17.22
N ARG A 34 27.66 8.85 -17.68
CA ARG A 34 28.39 8.89 -18.94
C ARG A 34 27.76 7.93 -19.93
N ARG A 35 27.11 8.49 -20.94
CA ARG A 35 26.44 7.71 -21.98
C ARG A 35 27.48 7.13 -22.96
N GLU A 36 27.20 5.98 -23.54
CA GLU A 36 28.01 5.39 -24.60
C GLU A 36 28.12 6.34 -25.82
N SER A 37 27.04 7.07 -26.14
CA SER A 37 26.99 8.08 -27.21
C SER A 37 27.93 9.26 -27.03
N ASP A 38 28.39 9.53 -25.79
CA ASP A 38 29.28 10.69 -25.52
C ASP A 38 30.70 10.49 -26.05
N GLY A 39 31.07 9.27 -26.46
CA GLY A 39 32.39 8.90 -26.98
C GLY A 39 33.50 9.03 -25.91
N GLY A 40 34.74 8.77 -26.31
CA GLY A 40 35.90 8.90 -25.42
C GLY A 40 36.14 7.71 -24.49
N PRO A 41 37.16 7.80 -23.58
CA PRO A 41 37.53 6.70 -22.70
C PRO A 41 36.44 6.40 -21.69
N ARG A 42 36.38 5.14 -21.19
CA ARG A 42 35.47 4.72 -20.12
C ARG A 42 35.60 5.62 -18.89
N THR A 43 34.54 5.74 -18.10
CA THR A 43 34.52 6.48 -16.82
C THR A 43 35.70 6.04 -15.97
N PRO A 44 36.62 6.95 -15.59
CA PRO A 44 37.70 6.62 -14.68
C PRO A 44 37.13 6.06 -13.39
N ARG A 45 37.77 5.04 -12.84
CA ARG A 45 37.43 4.54 -11.51
C ARG A 45 37.89 5.56 -10.47
N PRO A 46 37.00 6.19 -9.68
CA PRO A 46 37.44 6.96 -8.52
C PRO A 46 38.33 6.10 -7.62
N THR A 47 39.36 6.69 -7.00
CA THR A 47 40.30 5.94 -6.14
C THR A 47 39.51 5.29 -5.01
N GLY A 48 39.59 3.95 -4.89
CA GLY A 48 38.85 3.19 -3.87
C GLY A 48 37.40 2.84 -4.22
N ALA A 49 36.86 3.34 -5.32
CA ALA A 49 35.47 3.00 -5.71
C ALA A 49 35.33 1.53 -6.11
N ARG A 50 34.23 0.93 -5.71
CA ARG A 50 33.80 -0.39 -6.16
C ARG A 50 33.26 -0.29 -7.59
N VAL A 51 33.53 -1.29 -8.42
CA VAL A 51 32.95 -1.40 -9.78
C VAL A 51 32.03 -2.60 -9.81
N VAL A 52 30.79 -2.40 -10.26
CA VAL A 52 29.83 -3.46 -10.58
C VAL A 52 29.66 -3.48 -12.09
N ASP A 53 29.89 -4.64 -12.70
CA ASP A 53 29.58 -4.88 -14.10
C ASP A 53 28.05 -5.06 -14.22
N ALA A 54 27.41 -4.13 -14.91
CA ALA A 54 25.97 -4.12 -15.11
C ALA A 54 25.59 -4.44 -16.58
N ALA A 55 26.54 -5.01 -17.34
CA ALA A 55 26.27 -5.45 -18.71
C ALA A 55 25.10 -6.45 -18.73
N GLY A 56 24.12 -6.22 -19.59
CA GLY A 56 22.90 -7.03 -19.66
C GLY A 56 21.81 -6.66 -18.67
N LEU A 57 22.11 -5.84 -17.64
CA LEU A 57 21.12 -5.41 -16.67
C LEU A 57 20.51 -4.05 -17.03
N ALA A 58 19.23 -3.89 -16.70
CA ALA A 58 18.58 -2.60 -16.63
C ALA A 58 18.87 -1.94 -15.27
N LEU A 59 19.27 -0.67 -15.31
CA LEU A 59 19.40 0.19 -14.13
C LEU A 59 18.25 1.18 -14.12
N ALA A 60 17.45 1.13 -13.07
CA ALA A 60 16.34 2.05 -12.85
C ALA A 60 16.44 2.73 -11.48
N PRO A 61 15.69 3.84 -11.24
CA PRO A 61 15.45 4.30 -9.88
C PRO A 61 14.81 3.18 -9.06
N GLY A 62 15.06 3.13 -7.76
CA GLY A 62 14.38 2.22 -6.86
C GLY A 62 12.87 2.42 -6.92
N PHE A 63 12.11 1.34 -6.88
CA PHE A 63 10.66 1.39 -6.99
C PHE A 63 10.04 2.01 -5.73
N ILE A 64 8.96 2.75 -5.94
CA ILE A 64 8.16 3.39 -4.91
C ILE A 64 6.81 2.68 -4.84
N ASP A 65 6.56 2.02 -3.73
CA ASP A 65 5.28 1.38 -3.45
C ASP A 65 4.30 2.41 -2.89
N MET A 66 3.34 2.84 -3.73
CA MET A 66 2.39 3.89 -3.34
C MET A 66 1.32 3.43 -2.37
N HIS A 67 1.25 2.12 -2.10
CA HIS A 67 0.25 1.53 -1.20
C HIS A 67 0.81 0.31 -0.47
N ALA A 68 1.12 0.45 0.80
CA ALA A 68 1.68 -0.63 1.62
C ALA A 68 1.07 -0.64 3.04
N HIS A 69 0.92 -1.85 3.58
CA HIS A 69 0.49 -2.09 4.96
C HIS A 69 1.65 -2.65 5.79
N SER A 70 2.80 -1.99 5.72
CA SER A 70 4.04 -2.40 6.39
C SER A 70 4.29 -1.63 7.70
N ASP A 71 3.31 -0.89 8.19
CA ASP A 71 3.44 0.05 9.32
C ASP A 71 4.14 -0.56 10.53
N LEU A 72 3.76 -1.78 10.91
CA LEU A 72 4.40 -2.49 12.01
C LEU A 72 5.53 -3.41 11.56
N ALA A 73 5.46 -3.95 10.33
CA ALA A 73 6.47 -4.85 9.80
C ALA A 73 7.84 -4.17 9.70
N LEU A 74 7.90 -2.89 9.33
CA LEU A 74 9.12 -2.09 9.28
C LEU A 74 9.85 -1.96 10.63
N LEU A 75 9.13 -2.09 11.75
CA LEU A 75 9.69 -2.06 13.11
C LEU A 75 10.06 -3.44 13.65
N ARG A 76 9.50 -4.51 13.05
CA ARG A 76 9.67 -5.89 13.50
C ARG A 76 10.69 -6.67 12.69
N ASP A 77 10.70 -6.46 11.38
CA ASP A 77 11.46 -7.24 10.43
C ASP A 77 12.60 -6.41 9.82
N PRO A 78 13.84 -6.55 10.34
CA PRO A 78 14.99 -5.85 9.79
C PRO A 78 15.32 -6.30 8.36
N ASP A 79 14.95 -7.51 7.97
CA ASP A 79 15.17 -7.99 6.61
C ASP A 79 14.22 -7.34 5.62
N HIS A 80 12.94 -7.28 5.96
CA HIS A 80 11.86 -6.80 5.11
C HIS A 80 12.00 -7.24 3.64
N SER A 81 12.45 -8.49 3.47
CA SER A 81 12.76 -9.06 2.16
C SER A 81 11.55 -9.10 1.23
N ALA A 82 10.34 -9.11 1.79
CA ALA A 82 9.10 -9.00 1.03
C ALA A 82 9.09 -7.80 0.07
N LYS A 83 9.71 -6.69 0.45
CA LYS A 83 9.76 -5.45 -0.34
C LYS A 83 11.14 -5.19 -0.95
N ALA A 84 12.20 -5.28 -0.16
CA ALA A 84 13.56 -5.01 -0.63
C ALA A 84 13.94 -5.89 -1.83
N ALA A 85 13.61 -7.21 -1.81
CA ALA A 85 13.92 -8.11 -2.91
C ALA A 85 13.16 -7.80 -4.21
N GLN A 86 12.03 -7.08 -4.14
CA GLN A 86 11.28 -6.62 -5.32
C GLN A 86 11.88 -5.36 -5.98
N GLY A 87 12.94 -4.77 -5.41
CA GLY A 87 13.49 -3.50 -5.87
C GLY A 87 12.80 -2.26 -5.27
N VAL A 88 11.92 -2.45 -4.28
CA VAL A 88 11.27 -1.34 -3.56
C VAL A 88 12.29 -0.68 -2.65
N THR A 89 12.38 0.65 -2.75
CA THR A 89 13.27 1.48 -1.93
C THR A 89 12.51 2.49 -1.08
N LEU A 90 11.22 2.66 -1.35
CA LEU A 90 10.31 3.52 -0.60
C LEU A 90 8.91 2.93 -0.60
N GLU A 91 8.28 2.88 0.59
CA GLU A 91 6.87 2.53 0.78
C GLU A 91 6.08 3.73 1.29
N VAL A 92 4.82 3.86 0.85
CA VAL A 92 3.85 4.79 1.44
C VAL A 92 2.93 3.99 2.34
N ILE A 93 3.03 4.23 3.64
CA ILE A 93 2.31 3.55 4.72
C ILE A 93 1.28 4.49 5.38
N GLY A 94 0.51 3.98 6.35
CA GLY A 94 -0.61 4.72 6.93
C GLY A 94 -1.82 4.73 6.00
N GLN A 95 -2.00 3.68 5.21
CA GLN A 95 -3.05 3.55 4.20
C GLN A 95 -4.42 3.21 4.80
N ASP A 96 -5.46 3.38 4.00
CA ASP A 96 -6.85 2.96 4.27
C ASP A 96 -7.43 3.51 5.58
N GLY A 97 -6.90 4.65 6.03
CA GLY A 97 -7.44 5.41 7.14
C GLY A 97 -7.19 4.83 8.53
N LEU A 98 -6.47 3.73 8.68
CA LEU A 98 -6.18 3.12 9.98
C LEU A 98 -4.70 2.79 10.11
N SER A 99 -4.04 3.37 11.11
CA SER A 99 -2.64 3.14 11.47
C SER A 99 -2.36 3.61 12.90
N TYR A 100 -1.10 3.57 13.32
CA TYR A 100 -0.66 3.68 14.72
C TYR A 100 -0.30 5.09 15.19
N ALA A 101 -0.49 6.14 14.36
CA ALA A 101 -0.24 7.54 14.72
C ALA A 101 -1.10 8.52 13.90
N PRO A 102 -1.64 9.62 14.48
CA PRO A 102 -1.57 9.98 15.90
C PRO A 102 -2.57 9.20 16.75
N VAL A 103 -2.22 8.87 17.99
CA VAL A 103 -3.05 8.08 18.90
C VAL A 103 -2.84 8.50 20.36
N ASP A 104 -3.85 8.24 21.21
CA ASP A 104 -3.68 8.08 22.65
C ASP A 104 -3.70 6.59 23.03
N ASP A 105 -3.54 6.24 24.30
CA ASP A 105 -3.50 4.85 24.76
C ASP A 105 -4.79 4.08 24.45
N ALA A 106 -5.93 4.72 24.61
CA ALA A 106 -7.24 4.11 24.38
C ALA A 106 -7.47 3.86 22.88
N THR A 107 -7.18 4.87 22.06
CA THR A 107 -7.28 4.79 20.59
C THR A 107 -6.30 3.74 20.04
N LEU A 108 -5.07 3.71 20.54
CA LEU A 108 -4.06 2.73 20.14
C LEU A 108 -4.56 1.29 20.38
N ALA A 109 -5.10 1.00 21.56
CA ALA A 109 -5.62 -0.33 21.89
C ALA A 109 -6.74 -0.77 20.94
N GLN A 110 -7.68 0.14 20.62
CA GLN A 110 -8.79 -0.12 19.70
C GLN A 110 -8.33 -0.31 18.25
N VAL A 111 -7.42 0.55 17.78
CA VAL A 111 -6.86 0.47 16.44
C VAL A 111 -6.06 -0.83 16.28
N ARG A 112 -5.20 -1.20 17.24
CA ARG A 112 -4.47 -2.47 17.22
C ARG A 112 -5.40 -3.67 17.05
N GLN A 113 -6.55 -3.66 17.72
CA GLN A 113 -7.55 -4.73 17.56
C GLN A 113 -8.21 -4.68 16.18
N ALA A 114 -8.59 -3.48 15.70
CA ALA A 114 -9.30 -3.33 14.43
C ALA A 114 -8.46 -3.75 13.22
N ILE A 115 -7.15 -3.49 13.25
CA ILE A 115 -6.24 -3.77 12.11
C ILE A 115 -5.29 -4.96 12.36
N ALA A 116 -5.56 -5.78 13.36
CA ALA A 116 -4.73 -6.96 13.67
C ALA A 116 -4.58 -7.90 12.45
N GLY A 117 -5.63 -8.06 11.64
CA GLY A 117 -5.58 -8.85 10.42
C GLY A 117 -4.69 -8.24 9.32
N TRP A 118 -4.48 -6.92 9.28
CA TRP A 118 -3.65 -6.26 8.27
C TRP A 118 -2.18 -6.18 8.67
N ASN A 119 -1.93 -5.66 9.89
CA ASN A 119 -0.59 -5.33 10.35
C ASN A 119 -0.07 -6.31 11.43
N GLY A 120 -0.91 -7.23 11.90
CA GLY A 120 -0.63 -8.04 13.07
C GLY A 120 -0.70 -7.21 14.35
N GLY A 121 -0.31 -7.81 15.46
CA GLY A 121 -0.15 -7.04 16.68
C GLY A 121 -1.42 -6.64 17.39
N GLY A 122 -2.38 -7.54 17.52
CA GLY A 122 -3.54 -7.33 18.39
C GLY A 122 -3.14 -6.89 19.81
N PRO A 123 -4.07 -6.36 20.63
CA PRO A 123 -3.72 -5.74 21.91
C PRO A 123 -3.00 -6.66 22.90
N ASP A 124 -3.21 -7.96 22.78
CA ASP A 124 -2.59 -8.98 23.64
C ASP A 124 -1.35 -9.64 23.00
N ALA A 125 -0.95 -9.24 21.78
CA ALA A 125 0.20 -9.82 21.10
C ALA A 125 1.50 -9.24 21.62
N ASP A 126 2.47 -10.11 21.92
CA ASP A 126 3.87 -9.69 22.09
C ASP A 126 4.50 -9.47 20.70
N ASP A 127 4.48 -8.23 20.26
CA ASP A 127 4.96 -7.83 18.95
C ASP A 127 6.47 -7.60 18.89
N GLY A 128 7.13 -7.58 20.03
CA GLY A 128 8.53 -7.15 20.14
C GLY A 128 8.73 -5.68 19.78
N VAL A 129 7.64 -4.88 19.74
CA VAL A 129 7.65 -3.45 19.47
C VAL A 129 7.04 -2.71 20.65
N ASP A 130 7.81 -1.81 21.23
CA ASP A 130 7.32 -0.86 22.22
C ASP A 130 6.55 0.25 21.49
N PHE A 131 5.26 0.39 21.75
CA PHE A 131 4.42 1.47 21.20
C PHE A 131 4.57 2.73 22.05
N ASP A 132 5.79 3.30 22.07
CA ASP A 132 6.23 4.42 22.89
C ASP A 132 5.98 5.80 22.26
N TRP A 133 5.35 5.84 21.09
CA TRP A 133 4.95 7.06 20.39
C TRP A 133 3.45 7.36 20.55
N ARG A 134 3.06 8.62 20.37
CA ARG A 134 1.67 9.09 20.31
C ARG A 134 1.42 10.00 19.12
N THR A 135 2.44 10.67 18.63
CA THR A 135 2.38 11.59 17.51
C THR A 135 3.00 10.99 16.25
N VAL A 136 2.69 11.58 15.09
CA VAL A 136 3.31 11.17 13.81
C VAL A 136 4.83 11.40 13.84
N GLY A 137 5.27 12.52 14.44
CA GLY A 137 6.71 12.81 14.55
C GLY A 137 7.47 11.73 15.32
N GLU A 138 6.96 11.33 16.48
CA GLU A 138 7.54 10.25 17.29
C GLU A 138 7.55 8.91 16.56
N TYR A 139 6.48 8.58 15.84
CA TYR A 139 6.43 7.35 15.03
C TYR A 139 7.47 7.36 13.91
N LEU A 140 7.63 8.48 13.20
CA LEU A 140 8.65 8.62 12.17
C LEU A 140 10.07 8.57 12.75
N ASP A 141 10.30 9.18 13.93
CA ASP A 141 11.57 9.06 14.65
C ASP A 141 11.84 7.61 15.07
N ARG A 142 10.79 6.88 15.45
CA ARG A 142 10.92 5.45 15.80
C ARG A 142 11.33 4.61 14.59
N LEU A 143 10.83 4.90 13.38
CA LEU A 143 11.29 4.26 12.14
C LEU A 143 12.78 4.57 11.86
N ASP A 144 13.20 5.82 12.07
CA ASP A 144 14.57 6.25 11.80
C ASP A 144 15.61 5.56 12.70
N HIS A 145 15.19 5.05 13.88
CA HIS A 145 16.04 4.42 14.89
C HIS A 145 15.60 2.99 15.25
N ALA A 146 14.81 2.33 14.36
CA ALA A 146 14.14 1.06 14.64
C ALA A 146 15.06 -0.05 15.16
N PHE A 147 16.27 -0.13 14.61
CA PHE A 147 17.25 -1.19 14.90
C PHE A 147 18.58 -0.65 15.36
N GLU A 148 18.63 0.58 15.87
CA GLU A 148 19.85 1.17 16.39
C GLU A 148 20.44 0.33 17.54
N GLY A 149 21.76 0.09 17.50
CA GLY A 149 22.46 -0.72 18.51
C GLY A 149 22.23 -2.23 18.43
N ARG A 150 21.46 -2.72 17.44
CA ARG A 150 21.17 -4.16 17.28
C ARG A 150 22.15 -4.90 16.35
N GLY A 151 23.27 -4.27 15.98
CA GLY A 151 24.35 -4.91 15.20
C GLY A 151 24.20 -4.84 13.68
N PHE A 152 23.19 -4.13 13.17
CA PHE A 152 23.03 -3.85 11.75
C PHE A 152 23.88 -2.66 11.30
N ASP A 153 24.24 -2.63 10.01
CA ASP A 153 24.91 -1.49 9.41
C ASP A 153 23.88 -0.39 9.07
N GLY A 154 23.72 0.62 9.95
CA GLY A 154 22.83 1.76 9.78
C GLY A 154 21.87 2.02 10.93
N GLY A 155 21.05 1.09 11.37
CA GLY A 155 20.14 1.23 12.52
C GLY A 155 18.75 1.80 12.23
N GLY A 156 18.44 2.18 10.97
CA GLY A 156 17.08 2.55 10.53
C GLY A 156 16.22 1.35 10.16
N ILE A 157 15.45 1.47 9.09
CA ILE A 157 14.59 0.43 8.52
C ILE A 157 15.18 -0.12 7.21
N ALA A 158 14.63 -1.22 6.73
CA ALA A 158 15.13 -1.90 5.53
C ALA A 158 14.96 -1.08 4.24
N VAL A 159 13.82 -0.40 4.08
CA VAL A 159 13.47 0.49 2.96
C VAL A 159 12.97 1.82 3.51
N ASN A 160 13.00 2.89 2.71
CA ASN A 160 12.44 4.18 3.17
C ASN A 160 10.91 4.07 3.35
N ALA A 161 10.34 4.93 4.20
CA ALA A 161 8.90 5.00 4.42
C ALA A 161 8.40 6.45 4.43
N ALA A 162 7.31 6.72 3.70
CA ALA A 162 6.53 7.96 3.79
C ALA A 162 5.19 7.65 4.44
N TYR A 163 4.65 8.56 5.25
CA TYR A 163 3.47 8.30 6.07
C TYR A 163 2.30 9.19 5.68
N LEU A 164 1.11 8.58 5.59
CA LEU A 164 -0.17 9.27 5.46
C LEU A 164 -0.88 9.33 6.81
N VAL A 165 -1.48 10.48 7.12
CA VAL A 165 -2.32 10.63 8.33
C VAL A 165 -3.58 9.78 8.15
N PRO A 166 -3.85 8.79 9.01
CA PRO A 166 -4.99 7.91 8.88
C PRO A 166 -6.26 8.57 9.44
N GLN A 167 -7.17 9.02 8.57
CA GLN A 167 -8.39 9.74 8.96
C GLN A 167 -9.28 8.94 9.93
N GLY A 168 -9.43 7.63 9.70
CA GLY A 168 -10.22 6.78 10.61
C GLY A 168 -9.61 6.69 12.00
N THR A 169 -8.27 6.64 12.13
CA THR A 169 -7.60 6.70 13.44
C THR A 169 -7.81 8.06 14.12
N VAL A 170 -7.67 9.17 13.36
CA VAL A 170 -7.95 10.52 13.89
C VAL A 170 -9.41 10.62 14.36
N ARG A 171 -10.35 10.08 13.57
CA ARG A 171 -11.78 10.06 13.95
C ARG A 171 -12.01 9.19 15.18
N ALA A 172 -11.39 8.00 15.27
CA ALA A 172 -11.51 7.13 16.45
C ALA A 172 -11.10 7.83 17.74
N GLY A 173 -10.03 8.63 17.71
CA GLY A 173 -9.54 9.38 18.86
C GLY A 173 -10.39 10.59 19.25
N VAL A 174 -11.18 11.16 18.34
CA VAL A 174 -11.94 12.39 18.60
C VAL A 174 -13.44 12.13 18.73
N VAL A 175 -14.02 11.33 17.82
CA VAL A 175 -15.46 11.03 17.75
C VAL A 175 -15.78 9.66 18.35
N GLY A 176 -14.80 8.75 18.32
CA GLY A 176 -15.02 7.35 18.66
C GLY A 176 -15.54 6.52 17.49
N TRP A 177 -16.23 5.43 17.81
CA TRP A 177 -16.77 4.44 16.86
C TRP A 177 -18.27 4.58 16.62
N ASP A 178 -18.84 5.74 16.92
CA ASP A 178 -20.27 6.02 16.76
C ASP A 178 -20.61 6.30 15.29
N ASP A 179 -21.73 5.73 14.82
CA ASP A 179 -22.33 6.03 13.51
C ASP A 179 -23.11 7.35 13.57
N ARG A 180 -22.39 8.45 13.56
CA ARG A 180 -22.94 9.81 13.54
C ARG A 180 -21.99 10.80 12.88
N PRO A 181 -22.49 11.92 12.35
CA PRO A 181 -21.64 13.04 11.92
C PRO A 181 -20.82 13.60 13.09
N ALA A 182 -19.63 14.10 12.78
CA ALA A 182 -18.83 14.85 13.75
C ALA A 182 -19.44 16.22 14.00
N THR A 183 -19.45 16.67 15.26
CA THR A 183 -19.81 18.03 15.62
C THR A 183 -18.77 19.03 15.09
N GLU A 184 -19.10 20.33 15.07
CA GLU A 184 -18.15 21.37 14.65
C GLU A 184 -16.88 21.38 15.52
N ALA A 185 -17.01 21.18 16.82
CA ALA A 185 -15.88 21.13 17.74
C ALA A 185 -14.99 19.91 17.50
N GLU A 186 -15.58 18.75 17.21
CA GLU A 186 -14.86 17.52 16.86
C GLU A 186 -14.14 17.67 15.50
N ARG A 187 -14.80 18.23 14.49
CA ARG A 187 -14.14 18.53 13.21
C ARG A 187 -12.94 19.45 13.40
N ALA A 188 -13.09 20.53 14.17
CA ALA A 188 -11.99 21.44 14.46
C ALA A 188 -10.85 20.75 15.23
N ALA A 189 -11.14 19.77 16.08
CA ALA A 189 -10.13 18.95 16.76
C ALA A 189 -9.39 18.04 15.77
N MET A 190 -10.11 17.36 14.87
CA MET A 190 -9.51 16.53 13.83
C MET A 190 -8.67 17.36 12.86
N GLU A 191 -9.14 18.55 12.44
CA GLU A 191 -8.36 19.47 11.58
C GLU A 191 -7.01 19.84 12.22
N ARG A 192 -6.98 20.09 13.53
CA ARG A 192 -5.73 20.37 14.27
C ARG A 192 -4.79 19.17 14.25
N LEU A 193 -5.30 17.96 14.57
CA LEU A 193 -4.48 16.74 14.57
C LEU A 193 -3.89 16.44 13.18
N VAL A 194 -4.67 16.64 12.12
CA VAL A 194 -4.18 16.48 10.74
C VAL A 194 -3.11 17.52 10.42
N ALA A 195 -3.32 18.79 10.80
CA ALA A 195 -2.34 19.85 10.60
C ALA A 195 -1.02 19.56 11.33
N GLU A 196 -1.07 19.22 12.61
CA GLU A 196 0.09 18.85 13.43
C GLU A 196 0.85 17.65 12.83
N SER A 197 0.11 16.65 12.35
CA SER A 197 0.71 15.46 11.72
C SER A 197 1.45 15.80 10.41
N LEU A 198 0.91 16.73 9.61
CA LEU A 198 1.54 17.22 8.38
C LEU A 198 2.78 18.07 8.69
N GLU A 199 2.75 18.89 9.75
CA GLU A 199 3.90 19.65 10.25
C GLU A 199 5.03 18.73 10.73
N GLN A 200 4.68 17.57 11.29
CA GLN A 200 5.61 16.56 11.78
C GLN A 200 6.20 15.69 10.66
N GLY A 201 5.73 15.84 9.41
CA GLY A 201 6.35 15.22 8.27
C GLY A 201 5.49 14.25 7.46
N ALA A 202 4.20 14.06 7.81
CA ALA A 202 3.29 13.28 6.96
C ALA A 202 3.16 13.89 5.56
N VAL A 203 3.02 13.05 4.53
CA VAL A 203 3.00 13.48 3.13
C VAL A 203 1.58 13.76 2.61
N GLY A 204 0.56 13.37 3.33
CA GLY A 204 -0.85 13.52 2.98
C GLY A 204 -1.75 12.85 4.01
N MET A 205 -2.98 12.54 3.61
CA MET A 205 -3.97 11.87 4.47
C MET A 205 -4.62 10.71 3.71
N SER A 206 -4.80 9.58 4.36
CA SER A 206 -5.59 8.46 3.87
C SER A 206 -6.96 8.38 4.53
N SER A 207 -7.89 7.68 3.89
CA SER A 207 -9.13 7.22 4.53
C SER A 207 -9.51 5.83 4.07
N GLY A 208 -10.26 5.10 4.90
CA GLY A 208 -10.90 3.84 4.54
C GLY A 208 -12.40 3.98 4.68
N LEU A 209 -13.09 4.31 3.57
CA LEU A 209 -14.51 4.66 3.62
C LEU A 209 -15.43 3.43 3.51
N THR A 210 -14.87 2.24 3.61
CA THR A 210 -15.57 0.97 3.86
C THR A 210 -15.18 0.35 5.20
N TYR A 211 -14.29 1.03 5.94
CA TYR A 211 -13.81 0.60 7.26
C TYR A 211 -14.27 1.55 8.34
N THR A 212 -14.75 1.01 9.46
CA THR A 212 -15.14 1.81 10.61
C THR A 212 -13.94 2.22 11.45
N PRO A 213 -13.94 3.44 12.03
CA PRO A 213 -15.03 4.42 12.00
C PRO A 213 -14.95 5.40 10.81
N GLY A 214 -13.98 5.27 9.90
CA GLY A 214 -13.77 6.17 8.75
C GLY A 214 -14.99 6.28 7.86
N MET A 215 -15.74 5.17 7.66
CA MET A 215 -16.91 5.14 6.78
C MET A 215 -18.09 5.99 7.27
N TYR A 216 -18.12 6.35 8.57
CA TYR A 216 -19.15 7.23 9.14
C TYR A 216 -18.89 8.73 8.88
N ALA A 217 -17.72 9.07 8.32
CA ALA A 217 -17.40 10.43 7.97
C ALA A 217 -18.32 10.95 6.85
N ASP A 218 -18.91 12.10 7.06
CA ASP A 218 -19.71 12.78 6.05
C ASP A 218 -18.83 13.65 5.10
N ASP A 219 -19.46 14.16 4.06
CA ASP A 219 -18.80 15.03 3.06
C ASP A 219 -18.23 16.31 3.70
N ALA A 220 -18.88 16.84 4.72
CA ALA A 220 -18.42 18.06 5.40
C ALA A 220 -17.13 17.80 6.20
N GLU A 221 -17.04 16.68 6.90
CA GLU A 221 -15.83 16.25 7.62
C GLU A 221 -14.67 16.05 6.64
N LEU A 222 -14.85 15.19 5.65
CA LEU A 222 -13.80 14.88 4.67
C LEU A 222 -13.34 16.13 3.90
N THR A 223 -14.27 17.01 3.49
CA THR A 223 -13.92 18.25 2.80
C THR A 223 -13.11 19.19 3.69
N ALA A 224 -13.45 19.30 4.99
CA ALA A 224 -12.72 20.12 5.94
C ALA A 224 -11.28 19.63 6.13
N LEU A 225 -11.09 18.32 6.33
CA LEU A 225 -9.78 17.70 6.48
C LEU A 225 -8.96 17.81 5.20
N CYS A 226 -9.56 17.59 4.02
CA CYS A 226 -8.87 17.77 2.73
C CYS A 226 -8.40 19.21 2.50
N ARG A 227 -9.14 20.23 2.99
CA ARG A 227 -8.67 21.63 2.95
C ARG A 227 -7.43 21.85 3.82
N VAL A 228 -7.33 21.16 4.97
CA VAL A 228 -6.09 21.17 5.76
C VAL A 228 -4.96 20.58 4.95
N VAL A 229 -5.15 19.36 4.40
CA VAL A 229 -4.14 18.67 3.57
C VAL A 229 -3.66 19.55 2.41
N ALA A 230 -4.59 20.22 1.73
CA ALA A 230 -4.29 21.14 0.62
C ALA A 230 -3.41 22.32 1.05
N ARG A 231 -3.68 22.95 2.21
CA ARG A 231 -2.87 24.06 2.74
C ARG A 231 -1.40 23.67 2.96
N TYR A 232 -1.16 22.45 3.35
CA TYR A 232 0.19 21.90 3.46
C TYR A 232 0.72 21.33 2.14
N GLY A 233 -0.09 21.39 1.03
CA GLY A 233 0.23 20.86 -0.31
C GLY A 233 0.39 19.34 -0.31
N GLY A 234 -0.22 18.62 0.62
CA GLY A 234 -0.33 17.17 0.64
C GLY A 234 -1.34 16.67 -0.39
N TYR A 235 -1.63 15.38 -0.34
CA TYR A 235 -2.67 14.75 -1.14
C TYR A 235 -3.58 13.89 -0.29
N TYR A 236 -4.81 13.68 -0.76
CA TYR A 236 -5.77 12.78 -0.15
C TYR A 236 -5.75 11.43 -0.87
N CYS A 237 -5.63 10.35 -0.11
CA CYS A 237 -5.55 8.97 -0.60
C CYS A 237 -6.71 8.13 -0.03
N PRO A 238 -7.88 8.12 -0.67
CA PRO A 238 -9.01 7.34 -0.19
C PRO A 238 -9.05 5.91 -0.72
N HIS A 239 -9.20 4.93 0.18
CA HIS A 239 -10.00 3.75 -0.07
C HIS A 239 -11.45 4.23 -0.06
N HIS A 240 -12.09 4.37 -1.23
CA HIS A 240 -13.39 5.00 -1.34
C HIS A 240 -14.56 4.05 -1.03
N ARG A 241 -15.79 4.59 -1.02
CA ARG A 241 -16.97 3.92 -0.42
C ARG A 241 -17.44 2.66 -1.13
N SER A 242 -17.06 2.40 -2.39
CA SER A 242 -17.54 1.21 -3.09
C SER A 242 -16.69 0.87 -4.31
N TYR A 243 -16.35 -0.39 -4.47
CA TYR A 243 -15.71 -0.98 -5.65
C TYR A 243 -16.67 -1.89 -6.43
N GLY A 244 -17.91 -2.03 -5.94
CA GLY A 244 -18.99 -2.83 -6.54
C GLY A 244 -20.07 -1.98 -7.21
N ALA A 245 -21.32 -2.16 -6.80
CA ALA A 245 -22.47 -1.52 -7.44
C ALA A 245 -22.42 0.02 -7.42
N GLY A 246 -21.79 0.60 -6.40
CA GLY A 246 -21.61 2.05 -6.25
C GLY A 246 -20.29 2.61 -6.78
N ALA A 247 -19.43 1.84 -7.46
CA ALA A 247 -18.06 2.21 -7.76
C ALA A 247 -17.92 3.56 -8.47
N LEU A 248 -18.56 3.76 -9.62
CA LEU A 248 -18.44 5.02 -10.37
C LEU A 248 -18.89 6.23 -9.55
N ARG A 249 -19.99 6.09 -8.79
CA ARG A 249 -20.48 7.16 -7.92
C ARG A 249 -19.46 7.49 -6.81
N ALA A 250 -18.81 6.48 -6.24
CA ALA A 250 -17.80 6.68 -5.21
C ALA A 250 -16.54 7.38 -5.78
N TYR A 251 -16.13 7.07 -7.00
CA TYR A 251 -15.06 7.82 -7.68
C TYR A 251 -15.47 9.27 -7.97
N GLU A 252 -16.70 9.51 -8.43
CA GLU A 252 -17.25 10.86 -8.65
C GLU A 252 -17.27 11.68 -7.35
N GLU A 253 -17.66 11.05 -6.22
CA GLU A 253 -17.65 11.67 -4.90
C GLU A 253 -16.24 12.16 -4.54
N MET A 254 -15.21 11.33 -4.70
CA MET A 254 -13.83 11.70 -4.35
C MET A 254 -13.29 12.83 -5.23
N VAL A 255 -13.55 12.78 -6.53
CA VAL A 255 -13.19 13.85 -7.48
C VAL A 255 -13.88 15.17 -7.11
N ALA A 256 -15.19 15.13 -6.83
CA ALA A 256 -15.95 16.32 -6.48
C ALA A 256 -15.52 16.91 -5.13
N LEU A 257 -15.29 16.05 -4.12
CA LEU A 257 -14.85 16.45 -2.79
C LEU A 257 -13.48 17.14 -2.84
N THR A 258 -12.50 16.52 -3.48
CA THR A 258 -11.15 17.07 -3.58
C THR A 258 -11.11 18.34 -4.44
N GLY A 259 -11.94 18.42 -5.48
CA GLY A 259 -12.12 19.64 -6.27
C GLY A 259 -12.64 20.80 -5.42
N ARG A 260 -13.66 20.57 -4.55
CA ARG A 260 -14.16 21.60 -3.61
C ARG A 260 -13.15 21.99 -2.54
N ALA A 261 -12.29 21.06 -2.13
CA ALA A 261 -11.25 21.30 -1.13
C ALA A 261 -9.98 21.93 -1.72
N GLY A 262 -9.80 21.92 -3.05
CA GLY A 262 -8.54 22.30 -3.71
C GLY A 262 -7.38 21.35 -3.37
N CYS A 263 -7.69 20.07 -3.08
CA CYS A 263 -6.74 19.07 -2.64
C CYS A 263 -6.35 18.14 -3.79
N ALA A 264 -5.08 17.79 -3.91
CA ALA A 264 -4.63 16.74 -4.81
C ALA A 264 -5.21 15.39 -4.38
N LEU A 265 -5.59 14.55 -5.36
CA LEU A 265 -6.20 13.24 -5.15
C LEU A 265 -5.26 12.13 -5.61
N HIS A 266 -5.11 11.09 -4.79
CA HIS A 266 -4.51 9.83 -5.21
C HIS A 266 -5.49 8.70 -4.89
N LEU A 267 -6.10 8.11 -5.90
CA LEU A 267 -7.08 7.05 -5.72
C LEU A 267 -6.38 5.73 -5.39
N ALA A 268 -6.56 5.27 -4.17
CA ALA A 268 -5.96 4.04 -3.67
C ALA A 268 -6.50 2.81 -4.43
N HIS A 269 -5.60 1.83 -4.75
CA HIS A 269 -5.91 0.54 -5.40
C HIS A 269 -7.12 0.62 -6.36
N ALA A 270 -7.08 1.58 -7.30
CA ALA A 270 -8.18 1.87 -8.21
C ALA A 270 -8.56 0.63 -9.02
N THR A 271 -9.82 0.22 -8.90
CA THR A 271 -10.33 -0.99 -9.53
C THR A 271 -11.84 -0.91 -9.78
N MET A 272 -12.33 -1.79 -10.62
CA MET A 272 -13.75 -1.98 -10.95
C MET A 272 -14.06 -3.46 -10.75
N ASN A 273 -14.42 -3.83 -9.52
CA ASN A 273 -14.60 -5.21 -9.08
C ASN A 273 -16.05 -5.68 -9.16
N PHE A 274 -16.26 -6.95 -8.89
CA PHE A 274 -17.53 -7.68 -8.95
C PHE A 274 -18.12 -7.80 -10.37
N GLY A 275 -18.98 -8.78 -10.58
CA GLY A 275 -19.58 -9.06 -11.89
C GLY A 275 -20.28 -7.85 -12.53
N VAL A 276 -20.86 -6.96 -11.69
CA VAL A 276 -21.52 -5.73 -12.13
C VAL A 276 -20.60 -4.73 -12.83
N ASN A 277 -19.27 -4.83 -12.62
CA ASN A 277 -18.27 -3.92 -13.18
C ASN A 277 -17.34 -4.56 -14.19
N LYS A 278 -17.63 -5.79 -14.61
CA LYS A 278 -16.80 -6.46 -15.62
C LYS A 278 -16.73 -5.64 -16.91
N GLY A 279 -15.49 -5.32 -17.35
CA GLY A 279 -15.24 -4.54 -18.56
C GLY A 279 -15.56 -3.04 -18.46
N LYS A 280 -15.89 -2.50 -17.28
CA LYS A 280 -16.29 -1.09 -17.10
C LYS A 280 -15.15 -0.13 -16.76
N ALA A 281 -13.90 -0.57 -16.75
CA ALA A 281 -12.78 0.37 -16.57
C ALA A 281 -12.81 1.56 -17.54
N PRO A 282 -13.22 1.45 -18.83
CA PRO A 282 -13.32 2.62 -19.71
C PRO A 282 -14.27 3.71 -19.20
N GLU A 283 -15.34 3.37 -18.47
CA GLU A 283 -16.26 4.36 -17.88
C GLU A 283 -15.57 5.14 -16.76
N LEU A 284 -14.82 4.44 -15.89
CA LEU A 284 -13.98 5.07 -14.86
C LEU A 284 -12.94 5.99 -15.49
N LEU A 285 -12.19 5.50 -16.48
CA LEU A 285 -11.12 6.28 -17.12
C LEU A 285 -11.66 7.53 -17.80
N ALA A 286 -12.81 7.44 -18.47
CA ALA A 286 -13.48 8.60 -19.06
C ALA A 286 -13.94 9.63 -18.02
N LEU A 287 -14.37 9.18 -16.81
CA LEU A 287 -14.66 10.07 -15.68
C LEU A 287 -13.40 10.82 -15.23
N LEU A 288 -12.30 10.08 -15.04
CA LEU A 288 -11.02 10.66 -14.60
C LEU A 288 -10.44 11.62 -15.65
N ASP A 289 -10.52 11.27 -16.94
CA ASP A 289 -10.04 12.16 -18.02
C ASP A 289 -10.81 13.49 -18.04
N ARG A 290 -12.13 13.45 -17.90
CA ARG A 290 -12.92 14.71 -17.78
C ARG A 290 -12.49 15.58 -16.59
N ALA A 291 -12.18 14.95 -15.45
CA ALA A 291 -11.72 15.68 -14.28
C ALA A 291 -10.31 16.29 -14.50
N LEU A 292 -9.40 15.53 -15.11
CA LEU A 292 -8.06 15.99 -15.47
C LEU A 292 -8.10 17.13 -16.48
N ASP A 293 -8.97 17.05 -17.49
CA ASP A 293 -9.17 18.10 -18.50
C ASP A 293 -9.77 19.37 -17.87
N ALA A 294 -10.52 19.23 -16.78
CA ALA A 294 -11.02 20.34 -15.96
C ALA A 294 -9.96 20.89 -14.96
N GLY A 295 -8.73 20.36 -14.96
CA GLY A 295 -7.62 20.83 -14.15
C GLY A 295 -7.48 20.17 -12.78
N ALA A 296 -8.16 19.05 -12.52
CA ALA A 296 -7.98 18.30 -11.29
C ALA A 296 -6.58 17.65 -11.24
N ASP A 297 -5.95 17.67 -10.07
CA ASP A 297 -4.68 16.99 -9.81
C ASP A 297 -4.94 15.59 -9.27
N ILE A 298 -4.99 14.60 -10.16
CA ILE A 298 -5.33 13.22 -9.84
C ILE A 298 -4.22 12.25 -10.26
N THR A 299 -3.89 11.31 -9.39
CA THR A 299 -3.17 10.08 -9.68
C THR A 299 -3.92 8.89 -9.09
N LEU A 300 -3.54 7.69 -9.45
CA LEU A 300 -4.08 6.46 -8.87
C LEU A 300 -2.99 5.39 -8.78
N ASP A 301 -3.16 4.46 -7.86
CA ASP A 301 -2.42 3.20 -7.89
C ASP A 301 -3.35 2.03 -8.19
N THR A 302 -2.76 0.92 -8.61
CA THR A 302 -3.38 -0.41 -8.64
C THR A 302 -2.30 -1.46 -8.43
N TYR A 303 -2.69 -2.69 -8.17
CA TYR A 303 -1.78 -3.84 -8.14
C TYR A 303 -2.04 -4.75 -9.35
N PRO A 304 -1.04 -5.50 -9.82
CA PRO A 304 -1.14 -6.32 -11.04
C PRO A 304 -1.75 -7.70 -10.75
N TYR A 305 -2.89 -7.73 -10.05
CA TYR A 305 -3.61 -8.96 -9.68
C TYR A 305 -5.12 -8.71 -9.69
N THR A 306 -5.90 -9.77 -9.86
CA THR A 306 -7.37 -9.68 -9.86
C THR A 306 -8.02 -9.84 -8.48
N PRO A 307 -7.56 -10.72 -7.56
CA PRO A 307 -8.15 -10.79 -6.22
C PRO A 307 -7.79 -9.57 -5.37
N GLY A 308 -8.74 -9.15 -4.54
CA GLY A 308 -8.50 -8.24 -3.42
C GLY A 308 -8.05 -9.00 -2.17
N CYS A 309 -7.58 -8.28 -1.15
CA CYS A 309 -7.26 -8.84 0.17
C CYS A 309 -7.66 -7.85 1.26
N THR A 310 -8.42 -8.33 2.24
CA THR A 310 -8.87 -7.56 3.40
C THR A 310 -9.18 -8.51 4.57
N THR A 311 -9.99 -8.06 5.53
CA THR A 311 -10.47 -8.89 6.65
C THR A 311 -11.92 -9.32 6.44
N LEU A 312 -12.30 -10.47 7.00
CA LEU A 312 -13.68 -10.96 6.92
C LEU A 312 -14.68 -10.01 7.60
N VAL A 313 -14.26 -9.32 8.67
CA VAL A 313 -15.11 -8.34 9.38
C VAL A 313 -15.46 -7.13 8.51
N ALA A 314 -14.63 -6.78 7.52
CA ALA A 314 -14.90 -5.69 6.60
C ALA A 314 -16.13 -5.92 5.72
N MET A 315 -16.57 -7.17 5.57
CA MET A 315 -17.77 -7.51 4.80
C MET A 315 -19.08 -7.16 5.51
N LEU A 316 -19.04 -6.94 6.83
CA LEU A 316 -20.23 -6.69 7.61
C LEU A 316 -20.86 -5.33 7.24
N PRO A 317 -22.19 -5.19 7.35
CA PRO A 317 -22.85 -3.89 7.19
C PRO A 317 -22.38 -2.92 8.28
N SER A 318 -22.19 -1.64 7.92
CA SER A 318 -21.62 -0.60 8.79
C SER A 318 -22.28 -0.49 10.16
N TRP A 319 -23.62 -0.59 10.21
CA TRP A 319 -24.36 -0.56 11.48
C TRP A 319 -23.96 -1.68 12.44
N ALA A 320 -23.46 -2.83 11.93
CA ALA A 320 -23.00 -3.92 12.78
C ALA A 320 -21.67 -3.60 13.47
N SER A 321 -20.94 -2.60 12.98
CA SER A 321 -19.64 -2.18 13.49
C SER A 321 -19.69 -0.95 14.42
N GLU A 322 -20.87 -0.34 14.58
CA GLU A 322 -21.09 0.76 15.53
C GLU A 322 -20.70 0.35 16.95
N GLY A 323 -19.93 1.21 17.65
CA GLY A 323 -19.41 0.94 18.99
C GLY A 323 -18.11 0.14 19.03
N GLY A 324 -17.57 -0.22 17.85
CA GLY A 324 -16.24 -0.82 17.70
C GLY A 324 -16.18 -2.33 17.90
N PRO A 325 -14.97 -2.90 17.98
CA PRO A 325 -14.75 -4.36 17.92
C PRO A 325 -15.51 -5.17 18.97
N GLY A 326 -15.64 -4.67 20.19
CA GLY A 326 -16.41 -5.33 21.24
C GLY A 326 -17.90 -5.47 20.90
N ALA A 327 -18.49 -4.38 20.41
CA ALA A 327 -19.90 -4.34 20.01
C ALA A 327 -20.19 -5.24 18.78
N ILE A 328 -19.25 -5.36 17.86
CA ILE A 328 -19.34 -6.31 16.74
C ILE A 328 -19.49 -7.74 17.28
N LEU A 329 -18.62 -8.15 18.20
CA LEU A 329 -18.63 -9.49 18.77
C LEU A 329 -19.93 -9.78 19.56
N GLU A 330 -20.48 -8.77 20.26
CA GLU A 330 -21.77 -8.89 20.93
C GLU A 330 -22.91 -9.11 19.94
N ARG A 331 -22.97 -8.31 18.86
CA ARG A 331 -23.99 -8.46 17.79
C ARG A 331 -23.85 -9.79 17.05
N LEU A 332 -22.63 -10.28 16.82
CA LEU A 332 -22.42 -11.58 16.20
C LEU A 332 -22.87 -12.73 17.13
N ARG A 333 -22.86 -12.57 18.45
CA ARG A 333 -23.34 -13.59 19.41
C ARG A 333 -24.86 -13.55 19.61
N ASP A 334 -25.49 -12.39 19.38
CA ASP A 334 -26.94 -12.24 19.43
C ASP A 334 -27.58 -12.78 18.15
N ASP A 335 -28.45 -13.79 18.26
CA ASP A 335 -29.04 -14.49 17.11
C ASP A 335 -29.91 -13.56 16.25
N ALA A 336 -30.62 -12.61 16.82
CA ALA A 336 -31.47 -11.70 16.07
C ALA A 336 -30.62 -10.72 15.24
N SER A 337 -29.56 -10.17 15.81
CA SER A 337 -28.59 -9.32 15.10
C SER A 337 -27.85 -10.09 14.02
N ALA A 338 -27.40 -11.31 14.32
CA ALA A 338 -26.69 -12.16 13.37
C ALA A 338 -27.57 -12.54 12.17
N GLU A 339 -28.86 -12.80 12.37
CA GLU A 339 -29.80 -13.07 11.28
C GLU A 339 -30.06 -11.83 10.42
N ARG A 340 -30.16 -10.65 11.04
CA ARG A 340 -30.25 -9.38 10.32
C ARG A 340 -28.98 -9.12 9.48
N ILE A 341 -27.79 -9.40 10.01
CA ILE A 341 -26.52 -9.29 9.27
C ILE A 341 -26.55 -10.25 8.08
N ARG A 342 -26.88 -11.53 8.29
CA ARG A 342 -27.00 -12.53 7.21
C ARG A 342 -27.90 -12.05 6.08
N TYR A 343 -29.11 -11.59 6.41
CA TYR A 343 -30.08 -11.12 5.42
C TYR A 343 -29.50 -9.96 4.58
N VAL A 344 -28.85 -9.00 5.23
CA VAL A 344 -28.24 -7.86 4.52
C VAL A 344 -27.06 -8.31 3.63
N LEU A 345 -26.24 -9.25 4.10
CA LEU A 345 -25.12 -9.78 3.32
C LEU A 345 -25.57 -10.58 2.10
N GLU A 346 -26.51 -11.50 2.29
CA GLU A 346 -26.87 -12.51 1.28
C GLU A 346 -27.96 -12.04 0.32
N GLU A 347 -28.88 -11.17 0.77
CA GLU A 347 -30.07 -10.81 -0.02
C GLU A 347 -30.06 -9.35 -0.52
N VAL A 348 -29.43 -8.43 0.22
CA VAL A 348 -29.52 -7.00 -0.08
C VAL A 348 -28.24 -6.48 -0.73
N GLY A 349 -27.09 -6.89 -0.24
CA GLY A 349 -25.79 -6.32 -0.53
C GLY A 349 -25.42 -5.24 0.50
N ALA A 350 -24.57 -5.61 1.47
CA ALA A 350 -24.07 -4.69 2.49
C ALA A 350 -23.14 -3.62 1.91
N ASP A 351 -23.03 -2.48 2.58
CA ASP A 351 -22.03 -1.47 2.25
C ASP A 351 -20.60 -2.00 2.41
N GLY A 352 -20.31 -2.85 3.39
CA GLY A 352 -19.06 -3.60 3.47
C GLY A 352 -18.80 -4.54 2.29
N CYS A 353 -19.86 -5.07 1.67
CA CYS A 353 -19.81 -5.83 0.40
C CYS A 353 -20.02 -4.95 -0.84
N HIS A 354 -19.81 -3.63 -0.73
CA HIS A 354 -19.86 -2.67 -1.82
C HIS A 354 -21.21 -2.62 -2.56
N GLY A 355 -22.31 -2.92 -1.85
CA GLY A 355 -23.68 -2.93 -2.39
C GLY A 355 -23.99 -4.11 -3.32
N VAL A 356 -23.26 -5.21 -3.19
CA VAL A 356 -23.47 -6.46 -3.92
C VAL A 356 -23.76 -7.58 -2.91
N PRO A 357 -24.76 -8.45 -3.12
CA PRO A 357 -24.93 -9.65 -2.31
C PRO A 357 -23.65 -10.47 -2.29
N ILE A 358 -23.32 -11.02 -1.13
CA ILE A 358 -22.04 -11.73 -0.94
C ILE A 358 -22.06 -13.09 -1.66
N GLU A 359 -21.00 -13.39 -2.39
CA GLU A 359 -20.76 -14.67 -3.06
C GLU A 359 -19.69 -15.44 -2.27
N TRP A 360 -20.11 -16.31 -1.36
CA TRP A 360 -19.23 -17.02 -0.41
C TRP A 360 -18.19 -17.94 -1.04
N ASP A 361 -18.35 -18.34 -2.28
CA ASP A 361 -17.41 -19.11 -3.09
C ASP A 361 -16.27 -18.23 -3.67
N THR A 362 -16.41 -16.92 -3.63
CA THR A 362 -15.37 -15.96 -4.02
C THR A 362 -14.52 -15.49 -2.85
N ILE A 363 -14.86 -15.83 -1.60
CA ILE A 363 -14.19 -15.39 -0.38
C ILE A 363 -13.30 -16.53 0.15
N GLU A 364 -11.99 -16.46 -0.11
CA GLU A 364 -11.00 -17.42 0.38
C GLU A 364 -10.41 -16.93 1.71
N ILE A 365 -10.33 -17.79 2.72
CA ILE A 365 -9.69 -17.48 4.01
C ILE A 365 -8.17 -17.57 3.82
N SER A 366 -7.48 -16.46 3.96
CA SER A 366 -6.03 -16.34 3.77
C SER A 366 -5.22 -16.42 5.06
N GLY A 367 -5.86 -16.17 6.19
CA GLY A 367 -5.22 -16.28 7.50
C GLY A 367 -6.20 -16.24 8.64
N VAL A 368 -5.79 -16.82 9.76
CA VAL A 368 -6.45 -16.76 11.06
C VAL A 368 -5.39 -16.51 12.13
N THR A 369 -5.78 -15.96 13.27
CA THR A 369 -4.89 -15.73 14.42
C THR A 369 -4.86 -16.94 15.36
N ASP A 370 -6.00 -17.66 15.52
CA ASP A 370 -6.08 -18.86 16.31
C ASP A 370 -5.60 -20.08 15.49
N PRO A 371 -4.52 -20.78 15.90
CA PRO A 371 -4.04 -21.99 15.23
C PRO A 371 -5.08 -23.12 15.12
N ALA A 372 -6.07 -23.17 16.00
CA ALA A 372 -7.15 -24.16 15.95
C ALA A 372 -8.01 -24.02 14.69
N LEU A 373 -8.05 -22.82 14.09
CA LEU A 373 -8.81 -22.50 12.89
C LEU A 373 -7.99 -22.64 11.59
N ALA A 374 -6.71 -23.02 11.68
CA ALA A 374 -5.79 -23.12 10.53
C ALA A 374 -6.30 -24.04 9.40
N GLY A 375 -7.17 -25.01 9.71
CA GLY A 375 -7.78 -25.92 8.73
C GLY A 375 -8.70 -25.20 7.71
N HIS A 376 -9.08 -23.96 7.95
CA HIS A 376 -9.87 -23.13 7.02
C HIS A 376 -9.02 -22.36 6.00
N VAL A 377 -7.73 -22.15 6.28
CA VAL A 377 -6.83 -21.36 5.43
C VAL A 377 -6.64 -22.02 4.06
N GLY A 378 -6.80 -21.25 2.99
CA GLY A 378 -6.72 -21.71 1.60
C GLY A 378 -8.02 -22.32 1.08
N ARG A 379 -9.10 -22.24 1.84
CA ARG A 379 -10.45 -22.65 1.40
C ARG A 379 -11.36 -21.43 1.31
N THR A 380 -12.33 -21.49 0.41
CA THR A 380 -13.41 -20.50 0.44
C THR A 380 -14.31 -20.72 1.66
N VAL A 381 -15.06 -19.69 2.04
CA VAL A 381 -16.07 -19.82 3.10
C VAL A 381 -17.11 -20.88 2.73
N ALA A 382 -17.51 -20.93 1.44
CA ALA A 382 -18.43 -21.96 0.95
C ALA A 382 -17.87 -23.40 1.08
N GLU A 383 -16.59 -23.62 0.72
CA GLU A 383 -15.92 -24.92 0.86
C GLU A 383 -15.76 -25.34 2.33
N SER A 384 -15.41 -24.38 3.19
CA SER A 384 -15.31 -24.61 4.64
C SER A 384 -16.64 -25.02 5.24
N ALA A 385 -17.72 -24.33 4.87
CA ALA A 385 -19.09 -24.61 5.30
C ALA A 385 -19.56 -25.99 4.82
N ALA A 386 -19.37 -26.30 3.54
CA ALA A 386 -19.71 -27.59 2.97
C ALA A 386 -19.01 -28.76 3.69
N SER A 387 -17.73 -28.58 4.05
CA SER A 387 -16.96 -29.58 4.79
C SER A 387 -17.51 -29.84 6.21
N ALA A 388 -18.12 -28.82 6.83
CA ALA A 388 -18.75 -28.89 8.15
C ALA A 388 -20.24 -29.29 8.09
N GLY A 389 -20.84 -29.32 6.89
CA GLY A 389 -22.27 -29.59 6.71
C GLY A 389 -23.16 -28.46 7.21
N GLU A 390 -22.68 -27.21 7.16
CA GLU A 390 -23.39 -26.02 7.64
C GLU A 390 -23.54 -24.94 6.54
N ALA A 391 -24.35 -23.92 6.80
CA ALA A 391 -24.50 -22.80 5.87
C ALA A 391 -23.24 -21.88 5.88
N PRO A 392 -22.88 -21.24 4.76
CA PRO A 392 -21.69 -20.36 4.69
C PRO A 392 -21.68 -19.26 5.74
N TRP A 393 -22.78 -18.60 5.99
CA TRP A 393 -22.88 -17.59 7.06
C TRP A 393 -22.59 -18.17 8.45
N THR A 394 -23.03 -19.39 8.74
CA THR A 394 -22.74 -20.05 10.02
C THR A 394 -21.24 -20.20 10.23
N THR A 395 -20.52 -20.64 9.20
CA THR A 395 -19.05 -20.74 9.22
C THR A 395 -18.40 -19.37 9.37
N ALA A 396 -18.81 -18.37 8.57
CA ALA A 396 -18.27 -17.02 8.64
C ALA A 396 -18.47 -16.38 10.02
N ARG A 397 -19.71 -16.47 10.57
CA ARG A 397 -20.05 -15.99 11.91
C ARG A 397 -19.17 -16.64 12.98
N ARG A 398 -19.02 -17.96 12.93
CA ARG A 398 -18.19 -18.73 13.87
C ARG A 398 -16.73 -18.28 13.80
N LEU A 399 -16.15 -18.18 12.61
CA LEU A 399 -14.78 -17.72 12.42
C LEU A 399 -14.57 -16.30 12.97
N LEU A 400 -15.50 -15.37 12.70
CA LEU A 400 -15.42 -14.01 13.25
C LEU A 400 -15.46 -13.99 14.79
N ILE A 401 -16.25 -14.86 15.43
CA ILE A 401 -16.34 -14.91 16.88
C ILE A 401 -15.12 -15.59 17.50
N GLU A 402 -14.75 -16.79 17.01
CA GLU A 402 -13.68 -17.61 17.58
C GLU A 402 -12.31 -16.99 17.39
N ASP A 403 -12.04 -16.40 16.21
CA ASP A 403 -10.79 -15.69 15.90
C ASP A 403 -10.81 -14.19 16.29
N ARG A 404 -11.82 -13.77 17.04
CA ARG A 404 -11.93 -12.41 17.60
C ARG A 404 -11.75 -11.31 16.54
N LEU A 405 -12.41 -11.47 15.37
CA LEU A 405 -12.38 -10.61 14.18
C LEU A 405 -11.05 -10.65 13.38
N GLY A 406 -10.18 -11.62 13.68
CA GLY A 406 -8.86 -11.77 13.05
C GLY A 406 -8.80 -12.34 11.64
N PRO A 407 -9.83 -13.07 11.09
CA PRO A 407 -9.67 -13.71 9.80
C PRO A 407 -9.38 -12.71 8.68
N THR A 408 -8.32 -12.99 7.89
CA THR A 408 -8.02 -12.32 6.63
C THR A 408 -8.55 -13.13 5.46
N ILE A 409 -8.94 -12.44 4.38
CA ILE A 409 -9.55 -13.04 3.21
C ILE A 409 -8.93 -12.55 1.91
N LEU A 410 -9.00 -13.39 0.88
CA LEU A 410 -8.87 -13.00 -0.51
C LEU A 410 -10.24 -12.94 -1.15
N GLN A 411 -10.52 -11.88 -1.91
CA GLN A 411 -11.76 -11.71 -2.66
C GLN A 411 -11.50 -11.89 -4.16
N HIS A 412 -11.98 -12.98 -4.73
CA HIS A 412 -11.82 -13.32 -6.15
C HIS A 412 -12.88 -12.62 -7.02
N VAL A 413 -12.89 -11.28 -7.02
CA VAL A 413 -13.95 -10.44 -7.64
C VAL A 413 -13.43 -9.48 -8.72
N GLY A 414 -12.13 -9.48 -9.01
CA GLY A 414 -11.51 -8.59 -9.99
C GLY A 414 -11.54 -9.14 -11.41
N HIS A 415 -11.26 -8.25 -12.38
CA HIS A 415 -11.30 -8.55 -13.82
C HIS A 415 -10.02 -8.10 -14.50
N GLU A 416 -9.33 -9.01 -15.18
CA GLU A 416 -8.04 -8.77 -15.83
C GLU A 416 -8.10 -7.63 -16.86
N GLU A 417 -9.18 -7.52 -17.63
CA GLU A 417 -9.38 -6.44 -18.60
C GLU A 417 -9.45 -5.06 -17.94
N ASN A 418 -10.06 -4.97 -16.74
CA ASN A 418 -10.13 -3.73 -15.97
C ASN A 418 -8.74 -3.35 -15.43
N VAL A 419 -8.01 -4.32 -14.86
CA VAL A 419 -6.63 -4.11 -14.36
C VAL A 419 -5.73 -3.58 -15.48
N ARG A 420 -5.76 -4.21 -16.67
CA ARG A 420 -4.93 -3.78 -17.81
C ARG A 420 -5.32 -2.40 -18.33
N ALA A 421 -6.61 -2.07 -18.37
CA ALA A 421 -7.07 -0.77 -18.82
C ALA A 421 -6.60 0.34 -17.88
N ILE A 422 -6.77 0.15 -16.56
CA ILE A 422 -6.37 1.12 -15.54
C ILE A 422 -4.84 1.29 -15.53
N MET A 423 -4.08 0.18 -15.61
CA MET A 423 -2.62 0.18 -15.64
C MET A 423 -2.02 1.00 -16.79
N ARG A 424 -2.70 1.04 -17.96
CA ARG A 424 -2.25 1.84 -19.12
C ARG A 424 -2.48 3.33 -18.96
N HIS A 425 -3.25 3.75 -17.98
CA HIS A 425 -3.64 5.15 -17.89
C HIS A 425 -2.46 6.05 -17.49
N ARG A 426 -2.43 7.26 -18.07
CA ARG A 426 -1.32 8.25 -17.87
C ARG A 426 -1.10 8.69 -16.43
N ILE A 427 -2.10 8.55 -15.54
CA ILE A 427 -1.99 8.92 -14.12
C ILE A 427 -1.70 7.72 -13.21
N HIS A 428 -1.55 6.53 -13.77
CA HIS A 428 -1.30 5.30 -13.00
C HIS A 428 0.08 5.30 -12.36
N THR A 429 0.15 4.81 -11.15
CA THR A 429 1.35 4.43 -10.39
C THR A 429 1.23 3.00 -9.89
N GLY A 430 2.35 2.39 -9.50
CA GLY A 430 2.34 1.07 -8.86
C GLY A 430 2.10 1.17 -7.36
N GLY A 431 1.20 0.33 -6.87
CA GLY A 431 1.01 0.05 -5.45
C GLY A 431 0.89 -1.45 -5.23
N SER A 432 1.41 -1.98 -4.13
CA SER A 432 1.28 -3.41 -3.85
C SER A 432 -0.01 -3.73 -3.13
N ASP A 433 -0.50 -2.83 -2.31
CA ASP A 433 -1.55 -3.07 -1.32
C ASP A 433 -1.22 -4.35 -0.50
N GLY A 434 0.08 -4.48 -0.18
CA GLY A 434 0.67 -5.70 0.37
C GLY A 434 0.40 -5.84 1.85
N ILE A 435 -0.42 -6.84 2.23
CA ILE A 435 -0.61 -7.29 3.60
C ILE A 435 0.34 -8.46 3.83
N LEU A 436 1.25 -8.34 4.82
CA LEU A 436 2.29 -9.33 5.12
C LEU A 436 1.82 -10.41 6.11
N GLN A 437 0.65 -10.23 6.69
CA GLN A 437 0.08 -11.10 7.73
C GLN A 437 -0.64 -12.33 7.16
N GLY A 438 -0.96 -13.29 8.05
CA GLY A 438 -1.67 -14.50 7.71
C GLY A 438 -0.73 -15.63 7.25
N ALA A 439 -1.22 -16.87 7.30
CA ALA A 439 -0.45 -18.05 6.89
C ALA A 439 -0.28 -18.11 5.36
N LYS A 440 -1.27 -17.63 4.61
CA LYS A 440 -1.31 -17.62 3.15
C LYS A 440 -1.64 -16.20 2.62
N PRO A 441 -0.72 -15.21 2.81
CA PRO A 441 -0.98 -13.84 2.37
C PRO A 441 -1.16 -13.76 0.86
N HIS A 442 -1.75 -12.66 0.38
CA HIS A 442 -1.85 -12.42 -1.06
C HIS A 442 -0.44 -12.31 -1.69
N PRO A 443 -0.15 -12.98 -2.83
CA PRO A 443 1.17 -12.93 -3.48
C PRO A 443 1.62 -11.52 -3.86
N ARG A 444 0.72 -10.54 -3.95
CA ARG A 444 1.05 -9.13 -4.22
C ARG A 444 2.03 -8.54 -3.20
N ALA A 445 2.03 -9.03 -1.97
CA ALA A 445 2.96 -8.58 -0.93
C ALA A 445 4.44 -8.85 -1.29
N TYR A 446 4.70 -9.92 -2.04
CA TYR A 446 6.04 -10.42 -2.38
C TYR A 446 6.41 -10.31 -3.86
N GLY A 447 5.47 -10.00 -4.76
CA GLY A 447 5.67 -10.11 -6.20
C GLY A 447 5.17 -8.97 -7.06
N THR A 448 4.57 -7.92 -6.53
CA THR A 448 3.92 -6.85 -7.31
C THR A 448 4.86 -6.22 -8.34
N PHE A 449 6.02 -5.73 -7.94
CA PHE A 449 6.92 -4.99 -8.83
C PHE A 449 7.53 -5.87 -9.92
N PRO A 450 8.09 -7.06 -9.59
CA PRO A 450 8.52 -8.02 -10.62
C PRO A 450 7.38 -8.49 -11.52
N HIS A 451 6.14 -8.57 -11.03
CA HIS A 451 4.98 -8.94 -11.84
C HIS A 451 4.62 -7.86 -12.87
N TYR A 452 4.75 -6.58 -12.51
CA TYR A 452 4.64 -5.48 -13.45
C TYR A 452 5.68 -5.59 -14.58
N LEU A 453 6.96 -5.78 -14.21
CA LEU A 453 8.08 -5.82 -15.17
C LEU A 453 8.04 -7.08 -16.05
N GLY A 454 7.93 -8.25 -15.43
CA GLY A 454 7.98 -9.53 -16.14
C GLY A 454 6.67 -9.82 -16.87
N ARG A 455 5.57 -9.97 -16.12
CA ARG A 455 4.29 -10.41 -16.69
C ARG A 455 3.63 -9.35 -17.56
N TYR A 456 3.46 -8.12 -17.05
CA TYR A 456 2.66 -7.12 -17.74
C TYR A 456 3.45 -6.35 -18.80
N ALA A 457 4.69 -5.95 -18.52
CA ALA A 457 5.50 -5.25 -19.51
C ALA A 457 6.13 -6.20 -20.52
N ARG A 458 6.94 -7.19 -20.07
CA ARG A 458 7.66 -8.09 -20.99
C ARG A 458 6.73 -9.09 -21.69
N ASP A 459 5.99 -9.93 -20.93
CA ASP A 459 5.29 -11.09 -21.50
C ASP A 459 3.99 -10.70 -22.22
N LEU A 460 3.22 -9.77 -21.66
CA LEU A 460 1.92 -9.35 -22.19
C LEU A 460 1.96 -8.06 -23.03
N GLY A 461 3.06 -7.29 -22.94
CA GLY A 461 3.19 -6.04 -23.68
C GLY A 461 2.10 -5.01 -23.35
N VAL A 462 1.59 -5.02 -22.10
CA VAL A 462 0.55 -4.07 -21.65
C VAL A 462 1.08 -2.65 -21.66
N LEU A 463 2.34 -2.47 -21.25
CA LEU A 463 3.11 -1.22 -21.25
C LEU A 463 4.50 -1.47 -21.82
N PRO A 464 5.14 -0.51 -22.53
CA PRO A 464 6.57 -0.52 -22.74
C PRO A 464 7.31 -0.56 -21.39
N LEU A 465 8.49 -1.20 -21.34
CA LEU A 465 9.25 -1.34 -20.10
C LEU A 465 9.64 0.01 -19.50
N GLU A 466 10.01 0.98 -20.32
CA GLU A 466 10.38 2.33 -19.91
C GLU A 466 9.19 3.07 -19.27
N GLU A 467 8.00 2.91 -19.84
CA GLU A 467 6.76 3.48 -19.28
C GLU A 467 6.37 2.78 -17.98
N CYS A 468 6.50 1.44 -17.93
CA CYS A 468 6.28 0.67 -16.70
C CYS A 468 7.17 1.17 -15.57
N VAL A 469 8.48 1.35 -15.82
CA VAL A 469 9.41 1.89 -14.82
C VAL A 469 9.00 3.30 -14.38
N ALA A 470 8.56 4.17 -15.30
CA ALA A 470 8.09 5.51 -14.93
C ALA A 470 6.88 5.47 -14.01
N HIS A 471 5.94 4.50 -14.19
CA HIS A 471 4.80 4.28 -13.30
C HIS A 471 5.22 3.83 -11.89
N LEU A 472 6.37 3.16 -11.78
CA LEU A 472 6.87 2.62 -10.52
C LEU A 472 7.88 3.55 -9.81
N THR A 473 8.30 4.65 -10.45
CA THR A 473 9.41 5.49 -9.96
C THR A 473 9.15 7.00 -10.09
N GLY A 474 9.29 7.58 -11.28
CA GLY A 474 9.20 9.04 -11.51
C GLY A 474 7.82 9.61 -11.21
N ARG A 475 6.74 8.92 -11.58
CA ARG A 475 5.37 9.36 -11.30
C ARG A 475 5.04 9.33 -9.80
N PRO A 476 5.30 8.22 -9.07
CA PRO A 476 5.16 8.21 -7.62
C PRO A 476 5.97 9.31 -6.93
N ALA A 477 7.25 9.48 -7.31
CA ALA A 477 8.10 10.53 -6.76
C ALA A 477 7.51 11.93 -6.98
N ALA A 478 6.95 12.19 -8.16
CA ALA A 478 6.29 13.45 -8.47
C ALA A 478 5.04 13.66 -7.59
N ARG A 479 4.20 12.61 -7.39
CA ARG A 479 3.03 12.67 -6.48
C ARG A 479 3.43 12.98 -5.04
N LEU A 480 4.51 12.39 -4.56
CA LEU A 480 5.05 12.61 -3.23
C LEU A 480 5.81 13.95 -3.10
N GLY A 481 6.01 14.68 -4.21
CA GLY A 481 6.76 15.93 -4.23
C GLY A 481 8.26 15.76 -3.98
N LEU A 482 8.81 14.55 -4.22
CA LEU A 482 10.23 14.24 -4.04
C LEU A 482 11.05 14.85 -5.18
N ARG A 483 12.08 15.62 -4.81
CA ARG A 483 12.91 16.35 -5.79
C ARG A 483 14.22 15.66 -6.12
N ASP A 484 14.64 14.72 -5.29
CA ASP A 484 15.95 14.06 -5.39
C ASP A 484 15.87 12.51 -5.46
N ARG A 485 14.68 11.96 -5.78
CA ARG A 485 14.41 10.52 -5.93
C ARG A 485 13.55 10.23 -7.16
N GLY A 486 13.38 8.96 -7.50
CA GLY A 486 12.50 8.49 -8.57
C GLY A 486 13.04 8.67 -9.99
N LEU A 487 14.24 9.26 -10.15
CA LEU A 487 14.92 9.41 -11.45
C LEU A 487 16.41 9.04 -11.33
N VAL A 488 16.96 8.40 -12.37
CA VAL A 488 18.41 8.26 -12.54
C VAL A 488 18.94 9.57 -13.11
N ARG A 489 19.34 10.48 -12.23
CA ARG A 489 19.76 11.84 -12.57
C ARG A 489 20.89 12.31 -11.66
N VAL A 490 21.89 13.02 -12.21
CA VAL A 490 23.00 13.60 -11.42
C VAL A 490 22.43 14.50 -10.32
N GLY A 491 22.96 14.32 -9.10
CA GLY A 491 22.52 15.00 -7.88
C GLY A 491 21.42 14.27 -7.10
N HIS A 492 20.69 13.33 -7.72
CA HIS A 492 19.67 12.52 -7.04
C HIS A 492 20.33 11.50 -6.09
N ARG A 493 19.58 11.07 -5.08
CA ARG A 493 19.99 9.96 -4.20
C ARG A 493 20.13 8.69 -5.03
N ALA A 494 21.10 7.88 -4.67
CA ALA A 494 21.33 6.60 -5.30
C ALA A 494 20.45 5.51 -4.67
N ASP A 495 19.12 5.72 -4.73
CA ASP A 495 18.10 4.72 -4.48
C ASP A 495 17.83 4.08 -5.85
N LEU A 496 18.43 2.92 -6.08
CA LEU A 496 18.56 2.31 -7.41
C LEU A 496 18.22 0.82 -7.38
N VAL A 497 17.73 0.31 -8.50
CA VAL A 497 17.54 -1.12 -8.72
C VAL A 497 18.21 -1.53 -10.03
N LEU A 498 18.95 -2.66 -9.99
CA LEU A 498 19.41 -3.35 -11.19
C LEU A 498 18.63 -4.64 -11.32
N PHE A 499 18.08 -4.86 -12.50
CA PHE A 499 17.33 -6.08 -12.80
C PHE A 499 17.63 -6.58 -14.21
N ASP A 500 17.53 -7.88 -14.39
CA ASP A 500 17.62 -8.50 -15.71
C ASP A 500 16.24 -8.42 -16.40
N PRO A 501 16.08 -7.63 -17.46
CA PRO A 501 14.79 -7.45 -18.13
C PRO A 501 14.26 -8.73 -18.79
N ASP A 502 15.13 -9.68 -19.11
CA ASP A 502 14.76 -10.92 -19.78
C ASP A 502 14.26 -11.99 -18.79
N THR A 503 14.72 -11.94 -17.52
CA THR A 503 14.43 -12.98 -16.53
C THR A 503 13.63 -12.50 -15.32
N VAL A 504 13.49 -11.18 -15.09
CA VAL A 504 12.76 -10.65 -13.94
C VAL A 504 11.33 -11.19 -13.88
N ALA A 505 10.97 -11.78 -12.74
CA ALA A 505 9.65 -12.36 -12.52
C ALA A 505 9.30 -12.43 -11.03
N ALA A 506 8.00 -12.37 -10.72
CA ALA A 506 7.49 -12.72 -9.41
C ALA A 506 7.68 -14.21 -9.16
N GLY A 507 8.26 -14.57 -8.00
CA GLY A 507 8.32 -15.95 -7.54
C GLY A 507 7.05 -16.35 -6.79
N SER A 508 6.34 -15.38 -6.22
CA SER A 508 5.14 -15.60 -5.41
C SER A 508 3.93 -16.00 -6.26
N THR A 509 3.21 -17.01 -5.76
CA THR A 509 1.92 -17.50 -6.31
C THR A 509 0.90 -17.61 -5.19
N PHE A 510 -0.37 -17.89 -5.52
CA PHE A 510 -1.39 -18.14 -4.49
C PHE A 510 -1.12 -19.40 -3.67
N GLU A 511 -0.36 -20.37 -4.21
CA GLU A 511 0.05 -21.59 -3.49
C GLU A 511 1.31 -21.36 -2.64
N ALA A 512 2.23 -20.51 -3.12
CA ALA A 512 3.51 -20.21 -2.47
C ALA A 512 3.73 -18.68 -2.37
N PRO A 513 2.92 -17.95 -1.58
CA PRO A 513 2.83 -16.50 -1.65
C PRO A 513 4.07 -15.75 -1.14
N ARG A 514 4.94 -16.40 -0.36
CA ARG A 514 6.16 -15.79 0.19
C ARG A 514 7.42 -16.05 -0.61
N THR A 515 7.31 -16.70 -1.77
CA THR A 515 8.47 -16.94 -2.64
C THR A 515 9.00 -15.60 -3.17
N LEU A 516 10.30 -15.37 -2.96
CA LEU A 516 10.95 -14.15 -3.41
C LEU A 516 11.07 -14.11 -4.95
N PRO A 517 11.17 -12.92 -5.53
CA PRO A 517 11.32 -12.74 -6.97
C PRO A 517 12.68 -13.21 -7.47
N VAL A 518 12.79 -13.35 -8.79
CA VAL A 518 14.05 -13.61 -9.50
C VAL A 518 14.41 -12.44 -10.43
N GLY A 519 15.68 -12.37 -10.83
CA GLY A 519 16.13 -11.38 -11.81
C GLY A 519 16.41 -9.99 -11.25
N ILE A 520 16.50 -9.81 -9.91
CA ILE A 520 16.85 -8.54 -9.26
C ILE A 520 18.12 -8.75 -8.41
N PRO A 521 19.32 -8.67 -9.00
CA PRO A 521 20.56 -8.92 -8.26
C PRO A 521 20.97 -7.79 -7.30
N TYR A 522 20.63 -6.53 -7.58
CA TYR A 522 21.09 -5.40 -6.77
C TYR A 522 19.98 -4.40 -6.49
N VAL A 523 19.87 -4.00 -5.22
CA VAL A 523 19.04 -2.86 -4.78
C VAL A 523 19.86 -1.99 -3.86
N LEU A 524 19.86 -0.70 -4.12
CA LEU A 524 20.62 0.29 -3.36
C LEU A 524 19.66 1.31 -2.73
N ILE A 525 19.96 1.68 -1.50
CA ILE A 525 19.34 2.82 -0.81
C ILE A 525 20.48 3.71 -0.32
N ASP A 526 20.42 4.98 -0.70
CA ASP A 526 21.46 5.98 -0.40
C ASP A 526 22.89 5.50 -0.78
N GLY A 527 22.99 4.82 -1.94
CA GLY A 527 24.24 4.27 -2.48
C GLY A 527 24.80 3.05 -1.74
N ARG A 528 24.02 2.41 -0.88
CA ARG A 528 24.38 1.23 -0.11
C ARG A 528 23.56 0.03 -0.55
N PHE A 529 24.20 -1.11 -0.77
CA PHE A 529 23.49 -2.33 -1.19
C PHE A 529 22.64 -2.88 -0.04
N VAL A 530 21.33 -2.88 -0.21
CA VAL A 530 20.38 -3.58 0.66
C VAL A 530 20.07 -4.98 0.12
N ILE A 531 20.16 -5.16 -1.20
CA ILE A 531 20.23 -6.47 -1.87
C ILE A 531 21.52 -6.49 -2.69
N GLU A 532 22.31 -7.55 -2.54
CA GLU A 532 23.54 -7.80 -3.27
C GLU A 532 23.60 -9.26 -3.73
N ASP A 533 23.87 -9.45 -5.04
CA ASP A 533 23.86 -10.78 -5.67
C ASP A 533 22.57 -11.59 -5.39
N GLY A 534 21.43 -10.86 -5.36
CA GLY A 534 20.11 -11.43 -5.07
C GLY A 534 19.86 -11.79 -3.61
N ARG A 535 20.70 -11.35 -2.68
CA ARG A 535 20.60 -11.66 -1.24
C ARG A 535 20.49 -10.40 -0.41
N ARG A 536 19.71 -10.47 0.65
CA ARG A 536 19.63 -9.40 1.67
C ARG A 536 20.99 -9.25 2.37
N THR A 537 21.39 -8.00 2.55
CA THR A 537 22.57 -7.62 3.36
C THR A 537 22.14 -7.24 4.77
N ASP A 538 23.09 -6.90 5.65
CA ASP A 538 22.85 -6.35 7.00
C ASP A 538 22.63 -4.82 7.00
N VAL A 539 22.57 -4.19 5.82
CA VAL A 539 22.40 -2.73 5.68
C VAL A 539 20.96 -2.30 5.94
N LEU A 540 20.77 -1.40 6.90
CA LEU A 540 19.50 -0.72 7.21
C LEU A 540 19.65 0.78 6.92
N ALA A 541 19.65 1.13 5.63
CA ALA A 541 19.83 2.50 5.14
C ALA A 541 18.52 3.27 5.00
N GLY A 542 17.38 2.60 5.11
CA GLY A 542 16.06 3.22 5.01
C GLY A 542 15.76 4.14 6.18
N ARG A 543 14.99 5.18 5.92
CA ARG A 543 14.57 6.23 6.86
C ARG A 543 13.16 6.71 6.53
N SER A 544 12.56 7.43 7.46
CA SER A 544 11.35 8.18 7.19
C SER A 544 11.62 9.25 6.12
N VAL A 545 10.72 9.33 5.13
CA VAL A 545 10.74 10.37 4.10
C VAL A 545 9.66 11.39 4.47
N ARG A 546 10.12 12.50 5.04
CA ARG A 546 9.22 13.55 5.53
C ARG A 546 8.96 14.59 4.45
N ARG A 547 7.79 15.19 4.52
CA ARG A 547 7.46 16.30 3.66
C ARG A 547 8.42 17.47 3.84
N GLY A 548 8.96 18.00 2.73
CA GLY A 548 9.89 19.15 2.74
C GLY A 548 11.33 18.81 3.12
N GLY A 549 11.66 17.51 3.30
CA GLY A 549 13.02 17.02 3.56
C GLY A 549 13.83 16.79 2.28
#